data_c9365f80d34783aaaedbb1d72daa130b
#
_entry.id   c9365f80d34783aaaedbb1d72daa130b
#
_cell.length_a   1.000
_cell.length_b   1.000
_cell.length_c   1.000
_cell.angle_alpha   90.00
_cell.angle_beta   90.00
_cell.angle_gamma   90.00
#
_symmetry.space_group_name_H-M   'P 1'
#
loop_
_entity.id
_entity.type
_entity.pdbx_description
1 polymer ?
#
loop_
_entity_poly.entity_id
_entity_poly.type
_entity_poly.pdbx_seq_one_letter_code
_entity_poly.pdbx_strand_id
1 'polypeptide(L)'
;MVARSQARGHSVPGLGGARLPVRPAWLGLILVGGSLGTALRAALEAAYAPPPGQWPWVTFWINVSGSFVLGALLQTLAETGEDRGWRRAARLGIGTGVLGGFTTYSTFSVETVQLARAGAWPAGAGYTLGSVVVGVLAAAVAMDGVRRVLRRRRGAQ
;
A
#
# COMPACT_ATOMS: atom_id res chain seq x y z
N MET A 1 -17.73 66.43 10.64
CA MET A 1 -17.12 65.51 11.65
C MET A 1 -17.22 64.09 11.12
N VAL A 2 -16.19 63.63 10.43
CA VAL A 2 -16.20 62.35 9.69
C VAL A 2 -15.36 61.34 10.50
N ALA A 3 -16.02 60.32 11.02
CA ALA A 3 -15.41 59.24 11.79
C ALA A 3 -14.61 58.32 10.83
N ARG A 4 -13.30 58.25 11.01
CA ARG A 4 -12.43 57.28 10.32
C ARG A 4 -12.60 55.91 10.99
N SER A 5 -13.23 54.98 10.28
CA SER A 5 -13.24 53.54 10.61
C SER A 5 -11.82 52.97 10.41
N GLN A 6 -11.21 52.58 11.53
CA GLN A 6 -9.94 51.80 11.49
C GLN A 6 -10.26 50.36 11.15
N ALA A 7 -9.95 49.96 9.92
CA ALA A 7 -9.91 48.55 9.53
C ALA A 7 -8.76 47.86 10.27
N ARG A 8 -9.07 47.02 11.26
CA ARG A 8 -8.12 46.08 11.89
C ARG A 8 -7.78 45.01 10.87
N GLY A 9 -6.59 45.11 10.34
CA GLY A 9 -6.01 44.03 9.52
C GLY A 9 -5.86 42.75 10.38
N HIS A 10 -6.67 41.75 10.11
CA HIS A 10 -6.43 40.40 10.62
C HIS A 10 -5.25 39.81 9.85
N SER A 11 -4.07 39.87 10.46
CA SER A 11 -2.92 39.12 10.00
C SER A 11 -3.23 37.64 10.20
N VAL A 12 -3.46 36.93 9.10
CA VAL A 12 -3.50 35.47 9.08
C VAL A 12 -2.14 34.95 9.55
N PRO A 13 -2.04 34.13 10.62
CA PRO A 13 -0.77 33.55 11.00
C PRO A 13 -0.21 32.77 9.82
N GLY A 14 0.96 33.18 9.34
CA GLY A 14 1.62 32.53 8.22
C GLY A 14 1.74 31.03 8.49
N LEU A 15 1.30 30.25 7.54
CA LEU A 15 1.62 28.83 7.43
C LEU A 15 3.12 28.72 7.17
N GLY A 16 3.93 28.93 8.21
CA GLY A 16 5.34 28.60 8.22
C GLY A 16 5.43 27.12 7.90
N GLY A 17 5.82 26.79 6.67
CA GLY A 17 5.96 25.43 6.20
C GLY A 17 6.88 24.66 7.14
N ALA A 18 6.30 23.92 8.06
CA ALA A 18 7.02 22.93 8.87
C ALA A 18 7.60 21.91 7.88
N ARG A 19 8.82 22.17 7.42
CA ARG A 19 9.60 21.20 6.67
C ARG A 19 9.87 20.04 7.62
N LEU A 20 9.06 19.01 7.54
CA LEU A 20 9.36 17.77 8.23
C LEU A 20 10.74 17.33 7.75
N PRO A 21 11.73 17.15 8.65
CA PRO A 21 13.06 16.75 8.25
C PRO A 21 12.99 15.31 7.72
N VAL A 22 12.77 15.18 6.40
CA VAL A 22 12.82 13.87 5.72
C VAL A 22 14.28 13.43 5.72
N ARG A 23 14.61 12.46 6.54
CA ARG A 23 15.97 11.90 6.57
C ARG A 23 16.23 11.19 5.24
N PRO A 24 17.30 11.54 4.50
CA PRO A 24 17.58 10.94 3.19
C PRO A 24 17.72 9.41 3.24
N ALA A 25 18.14 8.86 4.39
CA ALA A 25 18.19 7.41 4.60
C ALA A 25 16.81 6.72 4.44
N TRP A 26 15.71 7.37 4.85
CA TRP A 26 14.36 6.82 4.67
C TRP A 26 13.93 6.81 3.21
N LEU A 27 14.28 7.85 2.46
CA LEU A 27 14.06 7.88 1.00
C LEU A 27 14.86 6.78 0.31
N GLY A 28 16.12 6.59 0.69
CA GLY A 28 16.94 5.50 0.17
C GLY A 28 16.33 4.12 0.40
N LEU A 29 15.81 3.86 1.61
CA LEU A 29 15.12 2.59 1.91
C LEU A 29 13.87 2.38 1.03
N ILE A 30 13.06 3.42 0.85
CA ILE A 30 11.85 3.35 0.03
C ILE A 30 12.23 3.12 -1.44
N LEU A 31 13.22 3.84 -1.96
CA LEU A 31 13.67 3.71 -3.34
C LEU A 31 14.24 2.32 -3.63
N VAL A 32 15.15 1.84 -2.81
CA VAL A 32 15.73 0.48 -2.96
C VAL A 32 14.64 -0.58 -2.83
N GLY A 33 13.81 -0.51 -1.79
CA GLY A 33 12.70 -1.43 -1.60
C GLY A 33 11.72 -1.40 -2.76
N GLY A 34 11.34 -0.20 -3.22
CA GLY A 34 10.43 -0.02 -4.35
C GLY A 34 10.99 -0.59 -5.65
N SER A 35 12.28 -0.37 -5.93
CA SER A 35 12.95 -0.95 -7.09
C SER A 35 12.95 -2.47 -7.06
N LEU A 36 13.26 -3.09 -5.90
CA LEU A 36 13.23 -4.54 -5.73
C LEU A 36 11.81 -5.10 -5.89
N GLY A 37 10.81 -4.47 -5.27
CA GLY A 37 9.41 -4.88 -5.38
C GLY A 37 8.90 -4.79 -6.82
N THR A 38 9.19 -3.69 -7.51
CA THR A 38 8.83 -3.49 -8.92
C THR A 38 9.54 -4.46 -9.84
N ALA A 39 10.82 -4.76 -9.61
CA ALA A 39 11.57 -5.73 -10.40
C ALA A 39 10.99 -7.14 -10.23
N LEU A 40 10.67 -7.56 -9.01
CA LEU A 40 10.03 -8.85 -8.74
C LEU A 40 8.67 -8.96 -9.43
N ARG A 41 7.83 -7.92 -9.30
CA ARG A 41 6.53 -7.85 -9.97
C ARG A 41 6.70 -7.96 -11.49
N ALA A 42 7.57 -7.15 -12.09
CA ALA A 42 7.79 -7.15 -13.52
C ALA A 42 8.27 -8.52 -14.04
N ALA A 43 9.14 -9.19 -13.28
CA ALA A 43 9.61 -10.54 -13.62
C ALA A 43 8.45 -11.57 -13.59
N LEU A 44 7.55 -11.50 -12.59
CA LEU A 44 6.39 -12.39 -12.50
C LEU A 44 5.39 -12.11 -13.63
N GLU A 45 5.08 -10.83 -13.88
CA GLU A 45 4.19 -10.44 -14.98
C GLU A 45 4.75 -10.90 -16.35
N ALA A 46 6.06 -10.78 -16.57
CA ALA A 46 6.70 -11.24 -17.81
C ALA A 46 6.72 -12.77 -17.95
N ALA A 47 6.94 -13.50 -16.84
CA ALA A 47 7.02 -14.96 -16.86
C ALA A 47 5.64 -15.64 -17.03
N TYR A 48 4.56 -15.00 -16.60
CA TYR A 48 3.22 -15.59 -16.52
C TYR A 48 2.14 -14.72 -17.15
N ALA A 49 2.48 -13.93 -18.17
CA ALA A 49 1.52 -13.07 -18.86
C ALA A 49 0.33 -13.89 -19.40
N PRO A 50 -0.92 -13.54 -19.06
CA PRO A 50 -2.07 -14.24 -19.57
C PRO A 50 -2.31 -13.91 -21.06
N PRO A 51 -2.88 -14.84 -21.85
CA PRO A 51 -3.38 -14.50 -23.16
C PRO A 51 -4.44 -13.39 -23.11
N PRO A 52 -4.57 -12.58 -24.19
CA PRO A 52 -5.57 -11.52 -24.25
C PRO A 52 -7.00 -12.04 -23.97
N GLY A 53 -7.76 -11.30 -23.16
CA GLY A 53 -9.14 -11.65 -22.79
C GLY A 53 -9.30 -12.71 -21.71
N GLN A 54 -8.20 -13.26 -21.19
CA GLN A 54 -8.22 -14.18 -20.05
C GLN A 54 -8.04 -13.45 -18.73
N TRP A 55 -8.45 -14.11 -17.64
CA TRP A 55 -8.32 -13.60 -16.28
C TRP A 55 -6.85 -13.39 -15.91
N PRO A 56 -6.46 -12.20 -15.43
CA PRO A 56 -5.05 -11.89 -15.11
C PRO A 56 -4.67 -12.42 -13.71
N TRP A 57 -4.49 -13.72 -13.61
CA TRP A 57 -4.19 -14.41 -12.36
C TRP A 57 -2.91 -13.92 -11.68
N VAL A 58 -1.92 -13.51 -12.47
CA VAL A 58 -0.62 -13.05 -11.94
C VAL A 58 -0.81 -11.77 -11.13
N THR A 59 -1.41 -10.75 -11.71
CA THR A 59 -1.68 -9.48 -11.04
C THR A 59 -2.62 -9.67 -9.86
N PHE A 60 -3.64 -10.53 -10.01
CA PHE A 60 -4.52 -10.89 -8.92
C PHE A 60 -3.73 -11.42 -7.71
N TRP A 61 -2.88 -12.42 -7.90
CA TRP A 61 -2.13 -13.02 -6.79
C TRP A 61 -1.01 -12.12 -6.26
N ILE A 62 -0.40 -11.28 -7.09
CA ILE A 62 0.54 -10.24 -6.66
C ILE A 62 -0.15 -9.30 -5.65
N ASN A 63 -1.34 -8.79 -5.98
CA ASN A 63 -2.05 -7.86 -5.11
C ASN A 63 -2.60 -8.55 -3.85
N VAL A 64 -3.13 -9.75 -3.95
CA VAL A 64 -3.64 -10.52 -2.79
C VAL A 64 -2.51 -10.89 -1.83
N SER A 65 -1.40 -11.45 -2.33
CA SER A 65 -0.26 -11.82 -1.49
C SER A 65 0.43 -10.60 -0.90
N GLY A 66 0.57 -9.53 -1.68
CA GLY A 66 1.09 -8.26 -1.19
C GLY A 66 0.23 -7.66 -0.07
N SER A 67 -1.10 -7.69 -0.20
CA SER A 67 -2.05 -7.24 0.83
C SER A 67 -1.94 -8.09 2.10
N PHE A 68 -1.83 -9.41 1.97
CA PHE A 68 -1.63 -10.33 3.10
C PHE A 68 -0.34 -10.01 3.86
N VAL A 69 0.79 -9.94 3.15
CA VAL A 69 2.10 -9.66 3.77
C VAL A 69 2.14 -8.26 4.38
N LEU A 70 1.54 -7.26 3.73
CA LEU A 70 1.45 -5.90 4.27
C LEU A 70 0.61 -5.87 5.56
N GLY A 71 -0.54 -6.54 5.57
CA GLY A 71 -1.38 -6.66 6.76
C GLY A 71 -0.65 -7.32 7.93
N ALA A 72 0.04 -8.42 7.67
CA ALA A 72 0.87 -9.10 8.68
C ALA A 72 2.01 -8.20 9.20
N LEU A 73 2.73 -7.54 8.31
CA LEU A 73 3.82 -6.62 8.67
C LEU A 73 3.32 -5.48 9.56
N LEU A 74 2.31 -4.75 9.10
CA LEU A 74 1.80 -3.58 9.84
C LEU A 74 1.24 -3.97 11.20
N GLN A 75 0.51 -5.09 11.28
CA GLN A 75 0.00 -5.58 12.55
C GLN A 75 1.13 -5.99 13.52
N THR A 76 2.15 -6.68 13.01
CA THR A 76 3.33 -7.05 13.82
C THR A 76 4.03 -5.82 14.37
N LEU A 77 4.27 -4.81 13.53
CA LEU A 77 4.92 -3.58 13.95
C LEU A 77 4.10 -2.82 15.00
N ALA A 78 2.77 -2.74 14.81
CA ALA A 78 1.87 -2.08 15.75
C ALA A 78 1.83 -2.77 17.13
N GLU A 79 1.86 -4.10 17.17
CA GLU A 79 1.84 -4.87 18.43
C GLU A 79 3.20 -4.90 19.14
N THR A 80 4.30 -4.63 18.45
CA THR A 80 5.66 -4.72 19.03
C THR A 80 6.18 -3.40 19.57
N GLY A 81 5.50 -2.27 19.35
CA GLY A 81 5.82 -0.97 19.95
C GLY A 81 5.71 0.21 18.97
N GLU A 82 6.26 1.35 19.42
CA GLU A 82 6.16 2.60 18.68
C GLU A 82 6.89 2.58 17.32
N ASP A 83 6.41 3.38 16.36
CA ASP A 83 7.00 3.53 15.02
C ASP A 83 8.31 4.32 15.05
N ARG A 84 9.35 3.69 15.64
CA ARG A 84 10.70 4.27 15.79
C ARG A 84 11.78 3.25 15.42
N GLY A 85 12.98 3.76 15.11
CA GLY A 85 14.15 2.93 14.82
C GLY A 85 13.89 1.88 13.74
N TRP A 86 14.18 0.62 14.03
CA TRP A 86 14.04 -0.48 13.09
C TRP A 86 12.59 -0.72 12.62
N ARG A 87 11.58 -0.45 13.49
CA ARG A 87 10.15 -0.60 13.11
C ARG A 87 9.77 0.37 12.00
N ARG A 88 10.19 1.63 12.13
CA ARG A 88 10.03 2.63 11.07
C ARG A 88 10.79 2.23 9.80
N ALA A 89 12.02 1.73 9.94
CA ALA A 89 12.80 1.24 8.81
C ALA A 89 12.09 0.10 8.07
N ALA A 90 11.58 -0.90 8.79
CA ALA A 90 10.83 -2.00 8.23
C ALA A 90 9.53 -1.54 7.56
N ARG A 91 8.77 -0.65 8.21
CA ARG A 91 7.53 -0.10 7.63
C ARG A 91 7.81 0.66 6.34
N LEU A 92 8.86 1.49 6.29
CA LEU A 92 9.20 2.27 5.10
C LEU A 92 9.87 1.42 4.03
N GLY A 93 10.87 0.61 4.38
CA GLY A 93 11.63 -0.19 3.42
C GLY A 93 10.82 -1.36 2.85
N ILE A 94 10.21 -2.17 3.73
CA ILE A 94 9.43 -3.34 3.31
C ILE A 94 8.00 -2.92 2.94
N GLY A 95 7.28 -2.22 3.82
CA GLY A 95 5.88 -1.85 3.60
C GLY A 95 5.71 -0.89 2.43
N THR A 96 6.25 0.33 2.55
CA THR A 96 6.11 1.36 1.52
C THR A 96 6.99 1.07 0.31
N GLY A 97 8.23 0.60 0.51
CA GLY A 97 9.15 0.28 -0.58
C GLY A 97 8.75 -1.03 -1.27
N VAL A 98 9.16 -2.19 -0.72
CA VAL A 98 9.03 -3.49 -1.41
C VAL A 98 7.59 -3.79 -1.77
N LEU A 99 6.67 -3.77 -0.79
CA LEU A 99 5.27 -4.13 -1.05
C LEU A 99 4.53 -3.08 -1.88
N GLY A 100 4.85 -1.78 -1.70
CA GLY A 100 4.32 -0.71 -2.55
C GLY A 100 4.79 -0.80 -4.00
N GLY A 101 6.02 -1.27 -4.27
CA GLY A 101 6.51 -1.55 -5.61
C GLY A 101 6.03 -2.90 -6.18
N PHE A 102 5.81 -3.89 -5.31
CA PHE A 102 5.34 -5.22 -5.69
C PHE A 102 3.87 -5.22 -6.10
N THR A 103 2.98 -4.61 -5.32
CA THR A 103 1.57 -4.45 -5.68
C THR A 103 1.37 -3.41 -6.76
N THR A 104 0.29 -3.51 -7.53
CA THR A 104 0.02 -2.58 -8.63
C THR A 104 -1.47 -2.26 -8.77
N TYR A 105 -1.77 -0.97 -8.82
CA TYR A 105 -3.08 -0.48 -9.23
C TYR A 105 -3.13 -0.18 -10.73
N SER A 106 -2.00 0.23 -11.32
CA SER A 106 -1.93 0.60 -12.74
C SER A 106 -2.14 -0.61 -13.66
N THR A 107 -1.40 -1.70 -13.45
CA THR A 107 -1.59 -2.95 -14.22
C THR A 107 -3.00 -3.48 -14.04
N PHE A 108 -3.51 -3.55 -12.81
CA PHE A 108 -4.89 -3.94 -12.49
C PHE A 108 -5.93 -3.13 -13.29
N SER A 109 -5.78 -1.80 -13.36
CA SER A 109 -6.70 -0.93 -14.08
C SER A 109 -6.63 -1.14 -15.60
N VAL A 110 -5.44 -1.31 -16.16
CA VAL A 110 -5.24 -1.58 -17.59
C VAL A 110 -5.87 -2.92 -17.96
N GLU A 111 -5.63 -3.97 -17.19
CA GLU A 111 -6.18 -5.32 -17.43
C GLU A 111 -7.71 -5.33 -17.35
N THR A 112 -8.30 -4.60 -16.38
CA THR A 112 -9.75 -4.43 -16.29
C THR A 112 -10.33 -3.82 -17.57
N VAL A 113 -9.69 -2.76 -18.10
CA VAL A 113 -10.12 -2.12 -19.35
C VAL A 113 -9.92 -3.05 -20.56
N GLN A 114 -8.82 -3.82 -20.58
CA GLN A 114 -8.56 -4.79 -21.65
C GLN A 114 -9.61 -5.90 -21.70
N LEU A 115 -10.01 -6.45 -20.54
CA LEU A 115 -11.11 -7.42 -20.44
C LEU A 115 -12.42 -6.84 -20.97
N ALA A 116 -12.74 -5.61 -20.60
CA ALA A 116 -13.93 -4.92 -21.07
C ALA A 116 -13.92 -4.71 -22.61
N ARG A 117 -12.78 -4.28 -23.18
CA ARG A 117 -12.59 -4.08 -24.62
C ARG A 117 -12.65 -5.40 -25.41
N ALA A 118 -12.24 -6.50 -24.81
CA ALA A 118 -12.36 -7.84 -25.39
C ALA A 118 -13.80 -8.41 -25.32
N GLY A 119 -14.77 -7.63 -24.80
CA GLY A 119 -16.15 -8.10 -24.61
C GLY A 119 -16.35 -9.02 -23.41
N ALA A 120 -15.30 -9.28 -22.63
CA ALA A 120 -15.32 -10.17 -21.46
C ALA A 120 -15.79 -9.44 -20.18
N TRP A 121 -16.91 -8.73 -20.25
CA TRP A 121 -17.46 -7.91 -19.15
C TRP A 121 -17.64 -8.65 -17.82
N PRO A 122 -18.19 -9.90 -17.79
CA PRO A 122 -18.33 -10.64 -16.54
C PRO A 122 -16.97 -10.95 -15.90
N ALA A 123 -15.97 -11.29 -16.71
CA ALA A 123 -14.60 -11.53 -16.23
C ALA A 123 -13.96 -10.24 -15.72
N GLY A 124 -14.14 -9.11 -16.40
CA GLY A 124 -13.65 -7.82 -15.95
C GLY A 124 -14.27 -7.36 -14.63
N ALA A 125 -15.59 -7.49 -14.49
CA ALA A 125 -16.29 -7.18 -13.24
C ALA A 125 -15.86 -8.10 -12.09
N GLY A 126 -15.80 -9.41 -12.36
CA GLY A 126 -15.34 -10.42 -11.39
C GLY A 126 -13.89 -10.17 -10.96
N TYR A 127 -13.00 -9.85 -11.89
CA TYR A 127 -11.61 -9.51 -11.62
C TYR A 127 -11.49 -8.28 -10.72
N THR A 128 -12.24 -7.22 -11.05
CA THR A 128 -12.20 -5.97 -10.30
C THR A 128 -12.71 -6.15 -8.87
N LEU A 129 -13.91 -6.68 -8.73
CA LEU A 129 -14.52 -6.90 -7.41
C LEU A 129 -13.78 -7.96 -6.61
N GLY A 130 -13.42 -9.08 -7.25
CA GLY A 130 -12.69 -10.19 -6.63
C GLY A 130 -11.33 -9.74 -6.10
N SER A 131 -10.56 -8.98 -6.88
CA SER A 131 -9.25 -8.47 -6.44
C SER A 131 -9.37 -7.59 -5.20
N VAL A 132 -10.33 -6.67 -5.17
CA VAL A 132 -10.53 -5.79 -4.01
C VAL A 132 -11.01 -6.58 -2.80
N VAL A 133 -12.05 -7.38 -2.95
CA VAL A 133 -12.64 -8.13 -1.82
C VAL A 133 -11.63 -9.14 -1.25
N VAL A 134 -11.01 -9.94 -2.11
CA VAL A 134 -10.04 -10.96 -1.65
C VAL A 134 -8.79 -10.30 -1.08
N GLY A 135 -8.32 -9.20 -1.66
CA GLY A 135 -7.18 -8.43 -1.12
C GLY A 135 -7.46 -7.87 0.28
N VAL A 136 -8.64 -7.28 0.49
CA VAL A 136 -9.06 -6.78 1.82
C VAL A 136 -9.19 -7.93 2.83
N LEU A 137 -9.82 -9.04 2.43
CA LEU A 137 -9.95 -10.22 3.30
C LEU A 137 -8.58 -10.83 3.63
N ALA A 138 -7.67 -10.91 2.67
CA ALA A 138 -6.32 -11.39 2.89
C ALA A 138 -5.57 -10.54 3.93
N ALA A 139 -5.65 -9.21 3.83
CA ALA A 139 -5.08 -8.30 4.82
C ALA A 139 -5.72 -8.50 6.21
N ALA A 140 -7.06 -8.58 6.28
CA ALA A 140 -7.77 -8.77 7.54
C ALA A 140 -7.41 -10.10 8.23
N VAL A 141 -7.36 -11.20 7.46
CA VAL A 141 -6.96 -12.52 7.96
C VAL A 141 -5.51 -12.50 8.48
N ALA A 142 -4.60 -11.86 7.75
CA ALA A 142 -3.21 -11.71 8.18
C ALA A 142 -3.10 -10.93 9.50
N MET A 143 -3.81 -9.81 9.62
CA MET A 143 -3.83 -8.98 10.83
C MET A 143 -4.39 -9.74 12.03
N ASP A 144 -5.52 -10.44 11.85
CA ASP A 144 -6.13 -11.23 12.93
C ASP A 144 -5.24 -12.41 13.36
N GLY A 145 -4.63 -13.10 12.39
CA GLY A 145 -3.67 -14.18 12.66
C GLY A 145 -2.49 -13.71 13.50
N VAL A 146 -1.88 -12.58 13.15
CA VAL A 146 -0.78 -11.97 13.92
C VAL A 146 -1.24 -11.61 15.35
N ARG A 147 -2.41 -10.97 15.50
CA ARG A 147 -2.96 -10.62 16.81
C ARG A 147 -3.11 -11.86 17.71
N ARG A 148 -3.69 -12.95 17.18
CA ARG A 148 -3.89 -14.19 17.92
C ARG A 148 -2.59 -14.83 18.37
N VAL A 149 -1.59 -14.89 17.47
CA VAL A 149 -0.27 -15.46 17.77
C VAL A 149 0.43 -14.68 18.86
N LEU A 150 0.44 -13.35 18.77
CA LEU A 150 1.12 -12.50 19.74
C LEU A 150 0.42 -12.49 21.10
N ARG A 151 -0.92 -12.52 21.14
CA ARG A 151 -1.68 -12.65 22.39
C ARG A 151 -1.39 -13.96 23.11
N ARG A 152 -1.36 -15.08 22.39
CA ARG A 152 -1.02 -16.40 22.97
C ARG A 152 0.38 -16.40 23.58
N ARG A 153 1.35 -15.79 22.93
CA ARG A 153 2.72 -15.71 23.46
C ARG A 153 2.80 -14.87 24.73
N ARG A 154 2.04 -13.76 24.84
CA ARG A 154 1.99 -12.92 26.05
C ARG A 154 1.29 -13.58 27.22
N GLY A 155 0.29 -14.43 26.97
CA GLY A 155 -0.42 -15.16 28.02
C GLY A 155 0.28 -16.43 28.53
N ALA A 156 1.38 -16.83 27.86
CA ALA A 156 2.22 -17.98 28.25
C ALA A 156 3.48 -17.57 29.04
N GLN A 157 3.69 -16.27 29.29
CA GLN A 157 4.74 -15.68 30.13
C GLN A 157 4.18 -15.24 31.48
#